data_71f91647c0fe39876d66e651ce227110
#
_entry.id   71f91647c0fe39876d66e651ce227110
#
_cell.length_a   1.000
_cell.length_b   1.000
_cell.length_c   1.000
_cell.angle_alpha   90.00
_cell.angle_beta   90.00
_cell.angle_gamma   90.00
#
_symmetry.space_group_name_H-M   'P 1'
#
loop_
_entity.id
_entity.type
_entity.pdbx_description
1 polymer ?
#
loop_
_entity_poly.entity_id
_entity_poly.type
_entity_poly.pdbx_seq_one_letter_code
_entity_poly.pdbx_strand_id
1 'polypeptide(L)'
;MTRVLHVLDHSLPLHSGYTFRTRAILKAQQTCGIEVRGLTGLRHLADGPDMEEAEGILFHRTRGPASGPAGLREWREIARLAESIEKLCEQWRPDVLHAHSPALCGAAALRAARKLGIPLVYEIRAFWEDAAVGNGTGRENSLKYRLTRRLEDHVVAGADAVVTICQGLKDDLVSRGVDAERINISPNGVDLALFGAPVAADPALRKALDLGTGPVIGFIGSFYDYEGIDDLIAAMPLLSQVIPVPACCWLAAGRVRRHYRRRRRSLA
;
A
#
# COMPACT_ATOMS: atom_id res chain seq x y z
N MET A 1 7.72 -4.30 27.94
CA MET A 1 7.29 -4.78 26.61
C MET A 1 6.95 -3.56 25.78
N THR A 2 7.59 -3.36 24.66
CA THR A 2 7.35 -2.19 23.79
C THR A 2 5.99 -2.31 23.13
N ARG A 3 5.22 -1.21 23.09
CA ARG A 3 3.89 -1.11 22.51
C ARG A 3 3.93 -0.22 21.28
N VAL A 4 3.43 -0.70 20.15
CA VAL A 4 3.39 0.06 18.90
C VAL A 4 1.96 0.14 18.37
N LEU A 5 1.48 1.37 18.15
CA LEU A 5 0.22 1.62 17.46
C LEU A 5 0.47 1.92 15.98
N HIS A 6 0.00 1.03 15.11
CA HIS A 6 0.06 1.23 13.66
C HIS A 6 -1.15 2.02 13.18
N VAL A 7 -0.90 3.18 12.57
CA VAL A 7 -1.92 4.04 11.96
C VAL A 7 -1.97 3.77 10.47
N LEU A 8 -3.11 3.28 9.98
CA LEU A 8 -3.26 2.64 8.69
C LEU A 8 -4.38 3.28 7.85
N ASP A 9 -4.24 3.29 6.54
CA ASP A 9 -5.32 3.64 5.62
C ASP A 9 -6.44 2.58 5.67
N HIS A 10 -6.05 1.32 5.49
CA HIS A 10 -6.93 0.15 5.60
C HIS A 10 -6.13 -1.08 6.08
N SER A 11 -6.84 -2.14 6.43
CA SER A 11 -6.23 -3.40 6.91
C SER A 11 -7.12 -4.60 6.61
N LEU A 12 -6.78 -5.78 7.12
CA LEU A 12 -7.69 -6.93 7.12
C LEU A 12 -9.08 -6.54 7.64
N PRO A 13 -10.17 -7.11 7.10
CA PRO A 13 -10.21 -8.21 6.11
C PRO A 13 -10.06 -7.76 4.65
N LEU A 14 -9.84 -6.48 4.35
CA LEU A 14 -9.59 -6.01 2.98
C LEU A 14 -8.25 -6.53 2.47
N HIS A 15 -8.27 -7.26 1.37
CA HIS A 15 -7.08 -7.82 0.75
C HIS A 15 -6.46 -6.84 -0.26
N SER A 16 -5.22 -6.46 -0.01
CA SER A 16 -4.42 -5.60 -0.90
C SER A 16 -2.94 -5.82 -0.59
N GLY A 17 -2.04 -5.41 -1.48
CA GLY A 17 -0.61 -5.41 -1.21
C GLY A 17 -0.24 -4.61 0.04
N TYR A 18 -0.95 -3.50 0.27
CA TYR A 18 -0.82 -2.69 1.48
C TYR A 18 -1.15 -3.49 2.74
N THR A 19 -2.29 -4.20 2.74
CA THR A 19 -2.75 -5.01 3.88
C THR A 19 -1.81 -6.16 4.17
N PHE A 20 -1.36 -6.89 3.14
CA PHE A 20 -0.47 -8.04 3.32
C PHE A 20 0.90 -7.62 3.86
N ARG A 21 1.47 -6.52 3.36
CA ARG A 21 2.70 -5.96 3.92
C ARG A 21 2.51 -5.54 5.38
N THR A 22 1.44 -4.80 5.69
CA THR A 22 1.14 -4.38 7.05
C THR A 22 1.03 -5.58 7.99
N ARG A 23 0.23 -6.58 7.61
CA ARG A 23 0.11 -7.83 8.36
C ARG A 23 1.46 -8.49 8.63
N ALA A 24 2.31 -8.60 7.61
CA ALA A 24 3.63 -9.21 7.76
C ALA A 24 4.51 -8.44 8.75
N ILE A 25 4.51 -7.11 8.71
CA ILE A 25 5.25 -6.27 9.66
C ILE A 25 4.74 -6.48 11.09
N LEU A 26 3.41 -6.41 11.31
CA LEU A 26 2.83 -6.57 12.64
C LEU A 26 3.12 -7.97 13.21
N LYS A 27 3.02 -9.01 12.39
CA LYS A 27 3.39 -10.38 12.79
C LYS A 27 4.86 -10.51 13.16
N ALA A 28 5.76 -9.96 12.35
CA ALA A 28 7.20 -9.98 12.64
C ALA A 28 7.51 -9.23 13.96
N GLN A 29 6.86 -8.10 14.21
CA GLN A 29 7.02 -7.37 15.47
C GLN A 29 6.50 -8.18 16.67
N GLN A 30 5.36 -8.90 16.53
CA GLN A 30 4.87 -9.80 17.58
C GLN A 30 5.88 -10.91 17.88
N THR A 31 6.53 -11.50 16.87
CA THR A 31 7.58 -12.51 17.10
C THR A 31 8.81 -11.97 17.80
N CYS A 32 9.07 -10.67 17.68
CA CYS A 32 10.12 -9.95 18.41
C CYS A 32 9.68 -9.51 19.82
N GLY A 33 8.52 -9.92 20.30
CA GLY A 33 8.02 -9.56 21.62
C GLY A 33 7.45 -8.15 21.74
N ILE A 34 7.07 -7.53 20.62
CA ILE A 34 6.43 -6.20 20.59
C ILE A 34 4.90 -6.39 20.61
N GLU A 35 4.22 -5.68 21.50
CA GLU A 35 2.76 -5.62 21.50
C GLU A 35 2.29 -4.62 20.45
N VAL A 36 1.50 -5.08 19.46
CA VAL A 36 1.05 -4.26 18.35
C VAL A 36 -0.47 -4.17 18.30
N ARG A 37 -0.98 -3.00 17.92
CA ARG A 37 -2.38 -2.78 17.54
C ARG A 37 -2.44 -1.98 16.26
N GLY A 38 -3.50 -2.16 15.48
CA GLY A 38 -3.79 -1.35 14.29
C GLY A 38 -4.95 -0.40 14.55
N LEU A 39 -4.88 0.82 14.00
CA LEU A 39 -6.01 1.74 13.91
C LEU A 39 -6.13 2.21 12.46
N THR A 40 -7.29 1.96 11.83
CA THR A 40 -7.54 2.37 10.45
C THR A 40 -8.25 3.71 10.35
N GLY A 41 -7.93 4.45 9.29
CA GLY A 41 -8.62 5.67 8.92
C GLY A 41 -10.02 5.41 8.33
N LEU A 42 -10.69 6.51 7.91
CA LEU A 42 -12.04 6.50 7.34
C LEU A 42 -12.13 5.80 5.97
N ARG A 43 -10.99 5.51 5.33
CA ARG A 43 -10.93 4.83 4.03
C ARG A 43 -11.00 3.31 4.12
N HIS A 44 -11.03 2.78 5.33
CA HIS A 44 -11.33 1.37 5.56
C HIS A 44 -12.84 1.14 5.41
N LEU A 45 -13.26 0.76 4.21
CA LEU A 45 -14.66 0.67 3.82
C LEU A 45 -15.30 -0.71 4.10
N ALA A 46 -14.60 -1.61 4.79
CA ALA A 46 -15.20 -2.88 5.18
C ALA A 46 -16.26 -2.65 6.27
N ASP A 47 -17.39 -3.33 6.12
CA ASP A 47 -18.39 -3.44 7.18
C ASP A 47 -17.81 -4.27 8.35
N GLY A 48 -18.28 -4.00 9.56
CA GLY A 48 -17.83 -4.74 10.74
C GLY A 48 -17.84 -3.88 12.01
N PRO A 49 -17.40 -4.45 13.14
CA PRO A 49 -17.35 -3.74 14.40
C PRO A 49 -16.24 -2.68 14.43
N ASP A 50 -16.31 -1.76 15.41
CA ASP A 50 -15.30 -0.72 15.60
C ASP A 50 -13.96 -1.28 16.11
N MET A 51 -13.97 -2.51 16.62
CA MET A 51 -12.81 -3.26 17.07
C MET A 51 -13.00 -4.73 16.68
N GLU A 52 -12.02 -5.28 16.02
CA GLU A 52 -12.01 -6.69 15.61
C GLU A 52 -10.60 -7.28 15.70
N GLU A 53 -10.54 -8.56 15.98
CA GLU A 53 -9.31 -9.32 15.89
C GLU A 53 -9.26 -10.09 14.57
N ALA A 54 -8.20 -9.86 13.81
CA ALA A 54 -7.96 -10.58 12.57
C ALA A 54 -6.55 -11.18 12.61
N GLU A 55 -6.47 -12.50 12.52
CA GLU A 55 -5.22 -13.27 12.55
C GLU A 55 -4.35 -12.98 13.80
N GLY A 56 -4.95 -12.81 14.99
CA GLY A 56 -4.24 -12.50 16.24
C GLY A 56 -3.68 -11.09 16.32
N ILE A 57 -4.20 -10.17 15.50
CA ILE A 57 -3.89 -8.73 15.55
C ILE A 57 -5.19 -7.98 15.82
N LEU A 58 -5.17 -7.14 16.85
CA LEU A 58 -6.31 -6.30 17.21
C LEU A 58 -6.32 -5.03 16.38
N PHE A 59 -7.40 -4.81 15.63
CA PHE A 59 -7.62 -3.61 14.83
C PHE A 59 -8.77 -2.78 15.38
N HIS A 60 -8.53 -1.48 15.52
CA HIS A 60 -9.53 -0.47 15.80
C HIS A 60 -9.91 0.27 14.52
N ARG A 61 -11.14 0.79 14.45
CA ARG A 61 -11.68 1.44 13.24
C ARG A 61 -12.12 2.87 13.52
N THR A 62 -11.58 3.82 12.77
CA THR A 62 -12.14 5.18 12.77
C THR A 62 -13.37 5.18 11.87
N ARG A 63 -14.53 5.51 12.43
CA ARG A 63 -15.80 5.52 11.72
C ARG A 63 -16.34 6.92 11.51
N GLY A 64 -17.25 7.03 10.56
CA GLY A 64 -18.04 8.20 10.29
C GLY A 64 -17.73 8.86 8.94
N PRO A 65 -18.56 9.79 8.49
CA PRO A 65 -18.39 10.44 7.20
C PRO A 65 -17.27 11.48 7.25
N ALA A 66 -16.42 11.49 6.22
CA ALA A 66 -15.64 12.66 5.84
C ALA A 66 -16.35 13.34 4.67
N SER A 67 -17.12 14.39 4.93
CA SER A 67 -17.88 15.12 3.91
C SER A 67 -17.33 16.53 3.70
N GLY A 68 -17.56 17.08 2.54
CA GLY A 68 -17.19 18.44 2.18
C GLY A 68 -16.42 18.55 0.87
N PRO A 69 -16.15 19.76 0.40
CA PRO A 69 -15.30 19.98 -0.77
C PRO A 69 -13.88 19.48 -0.51
N ALA A 70 -13.14 19.26 -1.61
CA ALA A 70 -11.73 18.88 -1.56
C ALA A 70 -10.91 19.86 -0.70
N GLY A 71 -9.97 19.35 0.07
CA GLY A 71 -9.21 20.10 1.07
C GLY A 71 -9.88 20.10 2.45
N LEU A 72 -11.14 20.49 2.56
CA LEU A 72 -11.89 20.46 3.82
C LEU A 72 -12.23 19.01 4.25
N ARG A 73 -12.55 18.16 3.28
CA ARG A 73 -12.80 16.73 3.53
C ARG A 73 -11.54 16.05 4.08
N GLU A 74 -10.40 16.25 3.44
CA GLU A 74 -9.11 15.69 3.86
C GLU A 74 -8.70 16.23 5.24
N TRP A 75 -8.92 17.51 5.51
CA TRP A 75 -8.67 18.10 6.83
C TRP A 75 -9.54 17.46 7.92
N ARG A 76 -10.84 17.24 7.65
CA ARG A 76 -11.76 16.56 8.58
C ARG A 76 -11.38 15.10 8.79
N GLU A 77 -10.91 14.43 7.75
CA GLU A 77 -10.39 13.05 7.81
C GLU A 77 -9.19 12.97 8.76
N ILE A 78 -8.21 13.87 8.59
CA ILE A 78 -7.04 13.99 9.47
C ILE A 78 -7.46 14.27 10.92
N ALA A 79 -8.36 15.23 11.14
CA ALA A 79 -8.81 15.60 12.47
C ALA A 79 -9.49 14.44 13.19
N ARG A 80 -10.40 13.74 12.51
CA ARG A 80 -11.13 12.60 13.08
C ARG A 80 -10.23 11.41 13.37
N LEU A 81 -9.29 11.10 12.48
CA LEU A 81 -8.33 10.03 12.73
C LEU A 81 -7.41 10.39 13.90
N ALA A 82 -6.96 11.64 14.01
CA ALA A 82 -6.16 12.11 15.15
C ALA A 82 -6.93 11.96 16.49
N GLU A 83 -8.22 12.34 16.52
CA GLU A 83 -9.07 12.14 17.70
C GLU A 83 -9.22 10.65 18.07
N SER A 84 -9.32 9.76 17.09
CA SER A 84 -9.38 8.32 17.32
C SER A 84 -8.06 7.78 17.87
N ILE A 85 -6.91 8.27 17.39
CA ILE A 85 -5.59 7.94 17.94
C ILE A 85 -5.51 8.40 19.40
N GLU A 86 -5.88 9.64 19.69
CA GLU A 86 -5.83 10.22 21.04
C GLU A 86 -6.68 9.38 22.02
N LYS A 87 -7.93 9.07 21.67
CA LYS A 87 -8.83 8.24 22.49
C LYS A 87 -8.28 6.83 22.74
N LEU A 88 -7.69 6.21 21.72
CA LEU A 88 -7.09 4.89 21.88
C LEU A 88 -5.86 4.95 22.79
N CYS A 89 -5.05 5.99 22.67
CA CYS A 89 -3.87 6.19 23.51
C CYS A 89 -4.20 6.45 25.00
N GLU A 90 -5.38 6.98 25.30
CA GLU A 90 -5.88 7.10 26.68
C GLU A 90 -6.16 5.73 27.31
N GLN A 91 -6.65 4.77 26.53
CA GLN A 91 -6.99 3.42 26.98
C GLN A 91 -5.81 2.45 26.93
N TRP A 92 -4.97 2.61 25.93
CA TRP A 92 -3.81 1.76 25.69
C TRP A 92 -2.66 2.64 25.17
N ARG A 93 -1.84 3.14 26.07
CA ARG A 93 -0.74 4.04 25.71
C ARG A 93 0.37 3.29 25.00
N PRO A 94 0.63 3.55 23.71
CA PRO A 94 1.77 3.02 23.00
C PRO A 94 3.05 3.79 23.37
N ASP A 95 4.19 3.13 23.19
CA ASP A 95 5.51 3.75 23.28
C ASP A 95 5.88 4.46 21.97
N VAL A 96 5.32 3.99 20.84
CA VAL A 96 5.59 4.52 19.50
C VAL A 96 4.31 4.52 18.67
N LEU A 97 4.08 5.61 17.94
CA LEU A 97 3.14 5.63 16.82
C LEU A 97 3.89 5.29 15.52
N HIS A 98 3.40 4.31 14.76
CA HIS A 98 3.94 3.95 13.46
C HIS A 98 2.88 4.21 12.39
N ALA A 99 2.95 5.35 11.75
CA ALA A 99 2.02 5.70 10.68
C ALA A 99 2.54 5.20 9.33
N HIS A 100 1.61 4.66 8.54
CA HIS A 100 1.90 4.21 7.17
C HIS A 100 1.26 5.17 6.17
N SER A 101 1.93 5.41 5.04
CA SER A 101 1.33 6.23 3.97
C SER A 101 -0.10 5.77 3.63
N PRO A 102 -1.02 6.66 3.26
CA PRO A 102 -0.79 8.01 2.72
C PRO A 102 -0.52 9.08 3.77
N ALA A 103 -0.05 10.24 3.32
CA ALA A 103 0.25 11.40 4.15
C ALA A 103 -0.90 11.83 5.09
N LEU A 104 -2.14 11.50 4.79
CA LEU A 104 -3.29 11.74 5.65
C LEU A 104 -3.19 10.96 6.98
N CYS A 105 -2.77 9.69 6.93
CA CYS A 105 -2.51 8.89 8.12
C CYS A 105 -1.33 9.46 8.91
N GLY A 106 -0.25 9.81 8.20
CA GLY A 106 0.92 10.45 8.79
C GLY A 106 0.61 11.78 9.48
N ALA A 107 -0.18 12.65 8.83
CA ALA A 107 -0.58 13.94 9.39
C ALA A 107 -1.46 13.80 10.65
N ALA A 108 -2.37 12.84 10.64
CA ALA A 108 -3.20 12.53 11.83
C ALA A 108 -2.33 12.00 12.98
N ALA A 109 -1.43 11.07 12.69
CA ALA A 109 -0.50 10.53 13.67
C ALA A 109 0.47 11.60 14.20
N LEU A 110 1.00 12.48 13.35
CA LEU A 110 1.89 13.57 13.75
C LEU A 110 1.19 14.56 14.70
N ARG A 111 -0.08 14.89 14.42
CA ARG A 111 -0.89 15.74 15.30
C ARG A 111 -1.07 15.11 16.68
N ALA A 112 -1.44 13.82 16.73
CA ALA A 112 -1.61 13.10 18.00
C ALA A 112 -0.27 12.90 18.72
N ALA A 113 0.79 12.53 18.00
CA ALA A 113 2.15 12.35 18.52
C ALA A 113 2.64 13.59 19.28
N ARG A 114 2.53 14.76 18.65
CA ARG A 114 2.91 16.04 19.26
C ARG A 114 2.11 16.39 20.50
N LYS A 115 0.80 16.13 20.49
CA LYS A 115 -0.09 16.40 21.64
C LYS A 115 0.18 15.47 22.81
N LEU A 116 0.50 14.20 22.52
CA LEU A 116 0.66 13.17 23.56
C LEU A 116 2.12 12.96 23.99
N GLY A 117 3.09 13.58 23.30
CA GLY A 117 4.50 13.38 23.55
C GLY A 117 4.95 11.94 23.26
N ILE A 118 4.42 11.33 22.19
CA ILE A 118 4.76 9.96 21.76
C ILE A 118 5.57 10.07 20.46
N PRO A 119 6.72 9.37 20.33
CA PRO A 119 7.52 9.41 19.11
C PRO A 119 6.76 8.80 17.92
N LEU A 120 7.02 9.36 16.73
CA LEU A 120 6.40 8.97 15.47
C LEU A 120 7.42 8.38 14.50
N VAL A 121 7.18 7.15 14.05
CA VAL A 121 7.78 6.57 12.86
C VAL A 121 6.81 6.73 11.70
N TYR A 122 7.30 7.21 10.54
CA TYR A 122 6.48 7.34 9.34
C TYR A 122 7.02 6.47 8.20
N GLU A 123 6.19 5.50 7.74
CA GLU A 123 6.55 4.56 6.67
C GLU A 123 5.91 4.96 5.34
N ILE A 124 6.74 5.28 4.35
CA ILE A 124 6.35 5.66 2.99
C ILE A 124 6.50 4.45 2.06
N ARG A 125 5.41 4.06 1.42
CA ARG A 125 5.36 2.94 0.47
C ARG A 125 5.26 3.39 -0.99
N ALA A 126 4.76 4.60 -1.22
CA ALA A 126 4.70 5.30 -2.49
C ALA A 126 4.42 6.77 -2.24
N PHE A 127 4.85 7.65 -3.12
CA PHE A 127 4.36 9.04 -3.16
C PHE A 127 3.01 9.06 -3.85
N TRP A 128 1.98 9.48 -3.14
CA TRP A 128 0.61 9.44 -3.64
C TRP A 128 0.34 10.45 -4.75
N GLU A 129 1.06 11.56 -4.77
CA GLU A 129 1.04 12.51 -5.87
C GLU A 129 1.52 11.87 -7.18
N ASP A 130 2.62 11.10 -7.14
CA ASP A 130 3.18 10.42 -8.30
C ASP A 130 2.31 9.23 -8.71
N ALA A 131 1.80 8.46 -7.75
CA ALA A 131 0.85 7.37 -8.01
C ALA A 131 -0.43 7.88 -8.70
N ALA A 132 -0.92 9.08 -8.34
CA ALA A 132 -2.07 9.68 -9.01
C ALA A 132 -1.76 10.07 -10.47
N VAL A 133 -0.55 10.53 -10.75
CA VAL A 133 -0.09 10.83 -12.13
C VAL A 133 0.04 9.53 -12.93
N GLY A 134 0.73 8.52 -12.39
CA GLY A 134 0.89 7.22 -13.04
C GLY A 134 -0.43 6.51 -13.33
N ASN A 135 -1.46 6.71 -12.50
CA ASN A 135 -2.82 6.18 -12.69
C ASN A 135 -3.69 7.04 -13.63
N GLY A 136 -3.17 8.13 -14.18
CA GLY A 136 -3.93 9.05 -15.02
C GLY A 136 -5.04 9.81 -14.31
N THR A 137 -5.05 9.83 -12.95
CA THR A 137 -6.03 10.54 -12.12
C THR A 137 -5.52 11.87 -11.57
N GLY A 138 -4.24 12.15 -11.79
CA GLY A 138 -3.54 13.37 -11.43
C GLY A 138 -2.77 13.96 -12.61
N ARG A 139 -2.28 15.17 -12.41
CA ARG A 139 -1.36 15.83 -13.34
C ARG A 139 -0.19 16.37 -12.54
N GLU A 140 1.01 16.09 -13.01
CA GLU A 140 2.25 16.60 -12.44
C GLU A 140 2.22 18.12 -12.33
N ASN A 141 2.79 18.66 -11.26
CA ASN A 141 2.83 20.10 -10.94
C ASN A 141 1.47 20.79 -10.80
N SER A 142 0.33 20.07 -10.83
CA SER A 142 -0.98 20.63 -10.51
C SER A 142 -1.04 21.14 -9.06
N LEU A 143 -2.01 22.00 -8.75
CA LEU A 143 -2.22 22.45 -7.37
C LEU A 143 -2.42 21.27 -6.40
N LYS A 144 -3.21 20.27 -6.80
CA LYS A 144 -3.43 19.06 -5.99
C LYS A 144 -2.11 18.30 -5.76
N TYR A 145 -1.31 18.09 -6.82
CA TYR A 145 0.00 17.44 -6.72
C TYR A 145 0.89 18.17 -5.71
N ARG A 146 1.04 19.48 -5.86
CA ARG A 146 1.88 20.31 -4.97
C ARG A 146 1.39 20.32 -3.52
N LEU A 147 0.08 20.32 -3.29
CA LEU A 147 -0.50 20.25 -1.93
C LEU A 147 -0.27 18.88 -1.31
N THR A 148 -0.46 17.79 -2.07
CA THR A 148 -0.21 16.42 -1.58
C THR A 148 1.27 16.26 -1.21
N ARG A 149 2.19 16.69 -2.08
CA ARG A 149 3.62 16.66 -1.81
C ARG A 149 4.01 17.47 -0.57
N ARG A 150 3.47 18.69 -0.42
CA ARG A 150 3.73 19.52 0.77
C ARG A 150 3.21 18.87 2.06
N LEU A 151 2.09 18.17 2.01
CA LEU A 151 1.58 17.43 3.15
C LEU A 151 2.53 16.28 3.51
N GLU A 152 3.01 15.52 2.51
CA GLU A 152 4.03 14.48 2.68
C GLU A 152 5.30 15.04 3.33
N ASP A 153 5.86 16.11 2.75
CA ASP A 153 7.06 16.79 3.25
C ASP A 153 6.88 17.28 4.70
N HIS A 154 5.68 17.79 5.03
CA HIS A 154 5.36 18.22 6.40
C HIS A 154 5.38 17.05 7.40
N VAL A 155 4.83 15.90 7.02
CA VAL A 155 4.83 14.69 7.87
C VAL A 155 6.25 14.17 8.05
N VAL A 156 7.01 14.06 6.97
CA VAL A 156 8.41 13.61 6.97
C VAL A 156 9.28 14.52 7.86
N ALA A 157 9.12 15.84 7.73
CA ALA A 157 9.87 16.78 8.56
C ALA A 157 9.55 16.65 10.06
N GLY A 158 8.31 16.29 10.39
CA GLY A 158 7.83 16.19 11.77
C GLY A 158 7.96 14.82 12.42
N ALA A 159 8.24 13.77 11.67
CA ALA A 159 8.44 12.41 12.19
C ALA A 159 9.83 12.28 12.84
N ASP A 160 9.96 11.45 13.88
CA ASP A 160 11.23 11.18 14.54
C ASP A 160 12.12 10.24 13.71
N ALA A 161 11.50 9.30 12.98
CA ALA A 161 12.18 8.44 12.02
C ALA A 161 11.29 8.21 10.79
N VAL A 162 11.92 8.02 9.64
CA VAL A 162 11.26 7.74 8.37
C VAL A 162 11.69 6.37 7.86
N VAL A 163 10.74 5.61 7.32
CA VAL A 163 10.99 4.32 6.68
C VAL A 163 10.49 4.37 5.25
N THR A 164 11.29 3.84 4.31
CA THR A 164 10.90 3.67 2.91
C THR A 164 11.02 2.21 2.49
N ILE A 165 10.37 1.83 1.39
CA ILE A 165 10.43 0.46 0.89
C ILE A 165 11.59 0.20 -0.07
N CYS A 166 12.26 1.23 -0.57
CA CYS A 166 13.35 1.10 -1.53
C CYS A 166 14.28 2.31 -1.53
N GLN A 167 15.45 2.13 -2.14
CA GLN A 167 16.46 3.17 -2.28
C GLN A 167 15.93 4.38 -3.07
N GLY A 168 15.17 4.17 -4.15
CA GLY A 168 14.64 5.27 -4.96
C GLY A 168 13.76 6.25 -4.19
N LEU A 169 12.91 5.77 -3.26
CA LEU A 169 12.13 6.64 -2.38
C LEU A 169 13.02 7.37 -1.37
N LYS A 170 14.05 6.70 -0.85
CA LYS A 170 15.05 7.35 0.03
C LYS A 170 15.78 8.46 -0.71
N ASP A 171 16.26 8.19 -1.92
CA ASP A 171 17.01 9.17 -2.72
C ASP A 171 16.16 10.39 -3.08
N ASP A 172 14.88 10.18 -3.40
CA ASP A 172 13.92 11.28 -3.63
C ASP A 172 13.77 12.15 -2.38
N LEU A 173 13.55 11.56 -1.19
CA LEU A 173 13.45 12.30 0.06
C LEU A 173 14.74 13.08 0.40
N VAL A 174 15.90 12.48 0.16
CA VAL A 174 17.20 13.16 0.32
C VAL A 174 17.30 14.35 -0.66
N SER A 175 16.84 14.19 -1.89
CA SER A 175 16.80 15.28 -2.87
C SER A 175 15.87 16.43 -2.45
N ARG A 176 14.87 16.14 -1.60
CA ARG A 176 13.97 17.12 -0.98
C ARG A 176 14.57 17.78 0.29
N GLY A 177 15.80 17.40 0.68
CA GLY A 177 16.51 17.95 1.83
C GLY A 177 16.32 17.20 3.14
N VAL A 178 15.77 15.97 3.10
CA VAL A 178 15.67 15.12 4.30
C VAL A 178 17.04 14.49 4.59
N ASP A 179 17.46 14.52 5.85
CA ASP A 179 18.68 13.88 6.28
C ASP A 179 18.63 12.35 6.05
N ALA A 180 19.60 11.82 5.33
CA ALA A 180 19.70 10.41 4.98
C ALA A 180 19.78 9.48 6.20
N GLU A 181 20.34 9.95 7.32
CA GLU A 181 20.46 9.19 8.57
C GLU A 181 19.10 8.96 9.25
N ARG A 182 18.11 9.81 8.97
CA ARG A 182 16.75 9.65 9.48
C ARG A 182 15.91 8.67 8.67
N ILE A 183 16.42 8.22 7.50
CA ILE A 183 15.66 7.39 6.56
C ILE A 183 16.20 5.97 6.56
N ASN A 184 15.41 5.03 7.05
CA ASN A 184 15.69 3.60 7.00
C ASN A 184 14.96 2.93 5.83
N ILE A 185 15.52 1.86 5.29
CA ILE A 185 14.89 1.08 4.22
C ILE A 185 14.39 -0.24 4.81
N SER A 186 13.09 -0.49 4.68
CA SER A 186 12.45 -1.77 4.97
C SER A 186 11.82 -2.29 3.66
N PRO A 187 12.52 -3.11 2.88
CA PRO A 187 12.05 -3.54 1.56
C PRO A 187 10.82 -4.45 1.65
N ASN A 188 10.11 -4.59 0.52
CA ASN A 188 9.10 -5.62 0.40
C ASN A 188 9.78 -7.00 0.45
N GLY A 189 9.10 -7.93 1.09
CA GLY A 189 9.53 -9.31 1.21
C GLY A 189 8.40 -10.28 0.92
N VAL A 190 8.73 -11.55 0.84
CA VAL A 190 7.80 -12.66 0.64
C VAL A 190 8.07 -13.73 1.69
N ASP A 191 7.00 -14.40 2.12
CA ASP A 191 7.11 -15.56 3.01
C ASP A 191 7.61 -16.76 2.23
N LEU A 192 8.85 -17.16 2.46
CA LEU A 192 9.48 -18.30 1.78
C LEU A 192 8.85 -19.64 2.17
N ALA A 193 8.16 -19.75 3.30
CA ALA A 193 7.41 -20.95 3.66
C ALA A 193 6.21 -21.18 2.72
N LEU A 194 5.62 -20.07 2.22
CA LEU A 194 4.51 -20.11 1.27
C LEU A 194 4.99 -20.18 -0.20
N PHE A 195 6.13 -19.58 -0.52
CA PHE A 195 6.61 -19.37 -1.90
C PHE A 195 8.00 -19.96 -2.15
N GLY A 196 8.56 -20.73 -1.22
CA GLY A 196 9.97 -21.11 -1.23
C GLY A 196 10.39 -22.14 -2.28
N ALA A 197 9.50 -23.02 -2.72
CA ALA A 197 9.82 -24.03 -3.73
C ALA A 197 8.95 -23.86 -4.98
N PRO A 198 9.57 -23.85 -6.19
CA PRO A 198 8.80 -23.90 -7.43
C PRO A 198 7.91 -25.15 -7.46
N VAL A 199 6.63 -24.97 -7.68
CA VAL A 199 5.68 -26.06 -7.88
C VAL A 199 5.77 -26.50 -9.34
N ALA A 200 5.73 -27.82 -9.57
CA ALA A 200 5.67 -28.35 -10.93
C ALA A 200 4.42 -27.84 -11.67
N ALA A 201 4.56 -27.59 -12.96
CA ALA A 201 3.43 -27.15 -13.79
C ALA A 201 2.29 -28.18 -13.72
N ASP A 202 1.06 -27.72 -13.51
CA ASP A 202 -0.12 -28.58 -13.55
C ASP A 202 -0.58 -28.79 -15.00
N PRO A 203 -0.46 -30.01 -15.56
CA PRO A 203 -0.86 -30.29 -16.93
C PRO A 203 -2.38 -30.16 -17.15
N ALA A 204 -3.20 -30.41 -16.12
CA ALA A 204 -4.65 -30.29 -16.20
C ALA A 204 -5.07 -28.81 -16.32
N LEU A 205 -4.48 -27.93 -15.49
CA LEU A 205 -4.69 -26.49 -15.57
C LEU A 205 -4.21 -25.93 -16.91
N ARG A 206 -3.04 -26.38 -17.37
CA ARG A 206 -2.49 -25.96 -18.67
C ARG A 206 -3.42 -26.31 -19.83
N LYS A 207 -3.99 -27.53 -19.81
CA LYS A 207 -4.99 -27.98 -20.78
C LYS A 207 -6.31 -27.19 -20.66
N ALA A 208 -6.80 -26.98 -19.44
CA ALA A 208 -8.05 -26.25 -19.21
C ALA A 208 -7.99 -24.78 -19.69
N LEU A 209 -6.80 -24.16 -19.66
CA LEU A 209 -6.57 -22.79 -20.12
C LEU A 209 -6.08 -22.72 -21.57
N ASP A 210 -5.96 -23.84 -22.27
CA ASP A 210 -5.48 -23.94 -23.67
C ASP A 210 -4.14 -23.22 -23.89
N LEU A 211 -3.16 -23.44 -22.99
CA LEU A 211 -1.86 -22.75 -23.02
C LEU A 211 -0.82 -23.39 -23.93
N GLY A 212 -1.17 -24.45 -24.65
CA GLY A 212 -0.24 -25.16 -25.52
C GLY A 212 0.96 -25.75 -24.76
N THR A 213 2.06 -26.02 -25.46
CA THR A 213 3.31 -26.59 -24.90
C THR A 213 4.44 -25.57 -24.75
N GLY A 214 4.29 -24.40 -25.34
CA GLY A 214 5.28 -23.31 -25.32
C GLY A 214 5.43 -22.62 -23.95
N PRO A 215 6.34 -21.66 -23.85
CA PRO A 215 6.47 -20.80 -22.68
C PRO A 215 5.18 -20.06 -22.38
N VAL A 216 4.90 -19.83 -21.08
CA VAL A 216 3.73 -19.07 -20.62
C VAL A 216 4.21 -17.84 -19.88
N ILE A 217 3.73 -16.68 -20.30
CA ILE A 217 3.93 -15.42 -19.61
C ILE A 217 2.67 -15.15 -18.77
N GLY A 218 2.84 -15.11 -17.45
CA GLY A 218 1.74 -14.87 -16.51
C GLY A 218 1.80 -13.50 -15.87
N PHE A 219 0.64 -12.87 -15.68
CA PHE A 219 0.49 -11.69 -14.84
C PHE A 219 -0.58 -11.95 -13.79
N ILE A 220 -0.24 -11.66 -12.52
CA ILE A 220 -1.17 -11.76 -11.38
C ILE A 220 -1.15 -10.41 -10.68
N GLY A 221 -2.28 -9.69 -10.69
CA GLY A 221 -2.37 -8.37 -10.09
C GLY A 221 -3.62 -7.59 -10.50
N SER A 222 -3.65 -6.31 -10.19
CA SER A 222 -4.66 -5.37 -10.67
C SER A 222 -4.20 -4.72 -11.97
N PHE A 223 -5.14 -4.47 -12.89
CA PHE A 223 -4.83 -3.80 -14.15
C PHE A 223 -4.75 -2.28 -13.96
N TYR A 224 -3.57 -1.80 -13.68
CA TYR A 224 -3.22 -0.38 -13.71
C TYR A 224 -2.42 -0.04 -14.96
N ASP A 225 -2.56 1.19 -15.46
CA ASP A 225 -1.87 1.62 -16.68
C ASP A 225 -0.32 1.58 -16.54
N TYR A 226 0.18 1.82 -15.32
CA TYR A 226 1.62 1.77 -15.03
C TYR A 226 2.20 0.36 -14.91
N GLU A 227 1.39 -0.70 -14.92
CA GLU A 227 1.87 -2.10 -14.90
C GLU A 227 2.46 -2.52 -16.25
N GLY A 228 2.28 -1.72 -17.31
CA GLY A 228 2.89 -1.98 -18.63
C GLY A 228 2.30 -3.19 -19.38
N ILE A 229 1.06 -3.59 -19.06
CA ILE A 229 0.41 -4.75 -19.70
C ILE A 229 0.18 -4.49 -21.18
N ASP A 230 -0.13 -3.25 -21.57
CA ASP A 230 -0.27 -2.87 -22.97
C ASP A 230 1.04 -3.03 -23.74
N ASP A 231 2.18 -2.70 -23.11
CA ASP A 231 3.51 -2.86 -23.70
C ASP A 231 3.84 -4.34 -23.85
N LEU A 232 3.51 -5.17 -22.85
CA LEU A 232 3.68 -6.62 -22.95
C LEU A 232 2.83 -7.22 -24.09
N ILE A 233 1.57 -6.81 -24.22
CA ILE A 233 0.70 -7.25 -25.33
C ILE A 233 1.28 -6.79 -26.69
N ALA A 234 1.79 -5.57 -26.78
CA ALA A 234 2.41 -5.05 -27.98
C ALA A 234 3.72 -5.79 -28.35
N ALA A 235 4.44 -6.31 -27.36
CA ALA A 235 5.66 -7.09 -27.55
C ALA A 235 5.40 -8.55 -28.00
N MET A 236 4.19 -9.09 -27.82
CA MET A 236 3.89 -10.49 -28.16
C MET A 236 4.18 -10.88 -29.60
N PRO A 237 3.87 -10.06 -30.65
CA PRO A 237 4.23 -10.39 -32.01
C PRO A 237 5.75 -10.50 -32.24
N LEU A 238 6.55 -9.70 -31.54
CA LEU A 238 8.01 -9.75 -31.58
C LEU A 238 8.53 -11.02 -30.90
N LEU A 239 7.98 -11.35 -29.75
CA LEU A 239 8.31 -12.55 -28.98
C LEU A 239 8.00 -13.83 -29.79
N SER A 240 6.90 -13.84 -30.55
CA SER A 240 6.49 -14.99 -31.37
C SER A 240 7.46 -15.27 -32.53
N GLN A 241 8.33 -14.32 -32.91
CA GLN A 241 9.37 -14.52 -33.92
C GLN A 241 10.59 -15.27 -33.37
N VAL A 242 10.81 -15.19 -32.05
CA VAL A 242 12.00 -15.74 -31.37
C VAL A 242 11.66 -16.97 -30.54
N ILE A 243 10.46 -17.02 -29.98
CA ILE A 243 9.99 -18.08 -29.05
C ILE A 243 8.78 -18.78 -29.69
N PRO A 244 8.82 -20.13 -29.85
CA PRO A 244 7.68 -20.86 -30.41
C PRO A 244 6.41 -20.67 -29.56
N VAL A 245 5.40 -20.06 -30.14
CA VAL A 245 4.03 -19.91 -29.62
C VAL A 245 3.96 -19.58 -28.12
N PRO A 246 4.41 -18.38 -27.70
CA PRO A 246 4.24 -17.98 -26.32
C PRO A 246 2.75 -17.76 -25.99
N ALA A 247 2.27 -18.34 -24.88
CA ALA A 247 0.93 -18.10 -24.38
C ALA A 247 0.95 -17.04 -23.27
N CYS A 248 -0.10 -16.21 -23.20
CA CYS A 248 -0.30 -15.26 -22.11
C CYS A 248 -1.45 -15.69 -21.23
N CYS A 249 -1.23 -15.73 -19.92
CA CYS A 249 -2.24 -15.99 -18.92
C CYS A 249 -2.35 -14.80 -17.95
N TRP A 250 -3.57 -14.30 -17.77
CA TRP A 250 -3.85 -13.14 -16.94
C TRP A 250 -4.77 -13.54 -15.77
N LEU A 251 -4.30 -13.36 -14.55
CA LEU A 251 -5.13 -13.45 -13.35
C LEU A 251 -5.15 -12.07 -12.70
N ALA A 252 -6.30 -11.42 -12.74
CA ALA A 252 -6.46 -10.10 -12.15
C ALA A 252 -7.67 -10.04 -11.21
N ALA A 253 -7.48 -9.38 -10.08
CA ALA A 253 -8.56 -8.99 -9.19
C ALA A 253 -8.97 -7.55 -9.51
N GLY A 254 -10.30 -7.26 -9.51
CA GLY A 254 -10.85 -5.92 -9.73
C GLY A 254 -11.58 -5.73 -11.06
N ARG A 255 -11.95 -4.47 -11.35
CA ARG A 255 -12.64 -4.13 -12.61
C ARG A 255 -11.64 -4.18 -13.77
N VAL A 256 -11.74 -5.22 -14.59
CA VAL A 256 -11.02 -5.27 -15.87
C VAL A 256 -11.50 -4.11 -16.74
N ARG A 257 -10.64 -3.19 -17.10
CA ARG A 257 -11.01 -2.13 -18.06
C ARG A 257 -11.46 -2.77 -19.37
N ARG A 258 -12.56 -2.24 -19.96
CA ARG A 258 -13.14 -2.76 -21.23
C ARG A 258 -12.12 -2.83 -22.38
N HIS A 259 -11.10 -2.04 -22.30
CA HIS A 259 -9.99 -1.97 -23.24
C HIS A 259 -9.23 -3.31 -23.39
N TYR A 260 -8.87 -3.97 -22.28
CA TYR A 260 -8.18 -5.27 -22.31
C TYR A 260 -9.04 -6.42 -22.86
N ARG A 261 -10.38 -6.34 -22.68
CA ARG A 261 -11.30 -7.34 -23.26
C ARG A 261 -11.40 -7.26 -24.78
N ARG A 262 -11.21 -6.09 -25.40
CA ARG A 262 -11.28 -5.93 -26.86
C ARG A 262 -10.01 -6.43 -27.55
N ARG A 263 -8.80 -6.20 -27.00
CA ARG A 263 -7.55 -6.64 -27.60
C ARG A 263 -7.38 -8.17 -27.63
N ARG A 264 -7.96 -8.91 -26.66
CA ARG A 264 -7.97 -10.38 -26.67
C ARG A 264 -8.67 -10.96 -27.92
N ARG A 265 -9.65 -10.26 -28.51
CA ARG A 265 -10.37 -10.70 -29.72
C ARG A 265 -9.69 -10.33 -31.03
N SER A 266 -8.72 -9.45 -31.03
CA SER A 266 -7.99 -9.01 -32.22
C SER A 266 -6.66 -9.75 -32.43
N LEU A 267 -6.24 -10.58 -31.48
CA LEU A 267 -5.02 -11.40 -31.53
C LEU A 267 -5.33 -12.90 -31.68
N ALA A 268 -6.59 -13.29 -31.72
CA ALA A 268 -7.07 -14.61 -32.10
C ALA A 268 -7.52 -14.59 -33.59
#